data_9887f137278bc8b331c31630fd204baf
#
_entry.id   9887f137278bc8b331c31630fd204baf
#
_cell.length_a   1.000
_cell.length_b   1.000
_cell.length_c   1.000
_cell.angle_alpha   90.00
_cell.angle_beta   90.00
_cell.angle_gamma   90.00
#
_symmetry.space_group_name_H-M   'P 1'
#
loop_
_entity.id
_entity.type
_entity.pdbx_description
1 polymer ?
#
loop_
_entity_poly.entity_id
_entity_poly.type
_entity_poly.pdbx_seq_one_letter_code
_entity_poly.pdbx_strand_id
1 'polypeptide(L)'
;MIKYRQRNAVRKMIFERQDKVLENLKVEDAIEQLLIHTRIIQETETVDLLSTRGRILAEDMKAELDNPPFDRSPIDGYACKSEDLTGAAPGNPVTLKVIREVDAGQYYDGMVQSGEAVRIMTGAAIPKGCDCCVKQEDTDYGEDRVQIY
;
A
#
# COMPACT_ATOMS: atom_id res chain seq x y z
N MET A 1 8.45 -1.14 -21.65
CA MET A 1 7.74 -0.30 -22.68
C MET A 1 6.28 -0.21 -22.25
N ILE A 2 5.73 0.99 -22.15
CA ILE A 2 4.38 1.21 -21.63
C ILE A 2 3.50 1.77 -22.77
N LYS A 3 2.27 1.25 -22.92
CA LYS A 3 1.32 1.67 -23.97
C LYS A 3 0.51 2.89 -23.52
N TYR A 4 0.43 3.91 -24.35
CA TYR A 4 -0.31 5.15 -24.12
C TYR A 4 -1.26 5.49 -25.28
N ARG A 5 -2.30 6.29 -24.98
CA ARG A 5 -3.22 6.86 -25.97
C ARG A 5 -2.76 8.26 -26.40
N GLN A 6 -2.77 8.53 -27.71
CA GLN A 6 -2.33 9.83 -28.24
C GLN A 6 -3.27 10.98 -27.86
N ARG A 7 -2.72 12.09 -27.34
CA ARG A 7 -3.48 13.32 -27.05
C ARG A 7 -3.90 14.09 -28.30
N ASN A 8 -3.21 13.92 -29.41
CA ASN A 8 -3.40 14.74 -30.61
C ASN A 8 -4.65 14.40 -31.45
N ALA A 9 -5.30 13.26 -31.21
CA ALA A 9 -6.56 12.92 -31.89
C ALA A 9 -7.74 13.82 -31.48
N VAL A 10 -7.64 14.49 -30.33
CA VAL A 10 -8.68 15.43 -29.85
C VAL A 10 -8.80 16.69 -30.73
N ARG A 11 -7.77 17.05 -31.50
CA ARG A 11 -7.79 18.26 -32.35
C ARG A 11 -8.57 18.09 -33.67
N LYS A 12 -9.03 16.90 -34.00
CA LYS A 12 -9.77 16.63 -35.24
C LYS A 12 -11.22 16.18 -35.00
N MET A 13 -11.82 16.62 -33.91
CA MET A 13 -13.27 16.53 -33.76
C MET A 13 -13.90 17.65 -34.62
N ILE A 14 -14.24 17.32 -35.84
CA ILE A 14 -15.17 18.11 -36.64
C ILE A 14 -16.51 17.94 -35.94
N PHE A 15 -16.96 18.97 -35.22
CA PHE A 15 -18.34 19.12 -34.81
C PHE A 15 -19.18 19.25 -36.12
N GLU A 16 -19.73 18.15 -36.59
CA GLU A 16 -20.88 18.24 -37.47
C GLU A 16 -22.01 18.86 -36.63
N ARG A 17 -22.27 20.12 -36.88
CA ARG A 17 -23.42 20.85 -36.34
C ARG A 17 -24.69 20.11 -36.71
N GLN A 18 -25.28 19.39 -35.80
CA GLN A 18 -26.73 19.28 -35.76
C GLN A 18 -27.23 20.59 -35.17
N ASP A 19 -27.98 21.37 -35.97
CA ASP A 19 -28.47 22.72 -35.69
C ASP A 19 -29.51 22.78 -34.55
N LYS A 20 -29.32 22.08 -33.47
CA LYS A 20 -30.13 22.19 -32.28
C LYS A 20 -29.28 22.76 -31.13
N VAL A 21 -29.37 24.07 -30.94
CA VAL A 21 -28.86 24.71 -29.71
C VAL A 21 -29.67 24.15 -28.54
N LEU A 22 -29.04 23.41 -27.67
CA LEU A 22 -29.64 22.92 -26.43
C LEU A 22 -29.48 24.01 -25.38
N GLU A 23 -30.56 24.74 -25.08
CA GLU A 23 -30.57 25.79 -24.09
C GLU A 23 -31.15 25.26 -22.76
N ASN A 24 -30.65 25.81 -21.63
CA ASN A 24 -31.14 25.50 -20.28
C ASN A 24 -31.06 24.03 -19.86
N LEU A 25 -30.03 23.32 -20.28
CA LEU A 25 -29.75 21.97 -19.81
C LEU A 25 -29.31 21.96 -18.36
N LYS A 26 -29.77 20.97 -17.59
CA LYS A 26 -29.12 20.61 -16.32
C LYS A 26 -27.69 20.15 -16.57
N VAL A 27 -26.83 20.30 -15.58
CA VAL A 27 -25.41 19.91 -15.70
C VAL A 27 -25.27 18.44 -16.04
N GLU A 28 -26.08 17.57 -15.40
CA GLU A 28 -26.10 16.13 -15.62
C GLU A 28 -26.44 15.79 -17.07
N ASP A 29 -27.48 16.41 -17.62
CA ASP A 29 -27.93 16.21 -19.00
C ASP A 29 -26.87 16.70 -20.01
N ALA A 30 -26.18 17.81 -19.71
CA ALA A 30 -25.08 18.33 -20.51
C ALA A 30 -23.89 17.37 -20.55
N ILE A 31 -23.53 16.79 -19.40
CA ILE A 31 -22.45 15.80 -19.29
C ILE A 31 -22.81 14.55 -20.12
N GLU A 32 -24.03 14.06 -20.01
CA GLU A 32 -24.51 12.91 -20.77
C GLU A 32 -24.42 13.17 -22.28
N GLN A 33 -24.88 14.33 -22.74
CA GLN A 33 -24.77 14.73 -24.14
C GLN A 33 -23.33 14.82 -24.62
N LEU A 34 -22.43 15.35 -23.80
CA LEU A 34 -20.99 15.37 -24.13
C LEU A 34 -20.41 13.95 -24.25
N LEU A 35 -20.77 13.05 -23.35
CA LEU A 35 -20.26 11.67 -23.34
C LEU A 35 -20.77 10.88 -24.56
N ILE A 36 -22.05 11.01 -24.93
CA ILE A 36 -22.64 10.36 -26.10
C ILE A 36 -21.94 10.77 -27.40
N HIS A 37 -21.52 12.05 -27.51
CA HIS A 37 -20.86 12.59 -28.68
C HIS A 37 -19.33 12.50 -28.63
N THR A 38 -18.77 12.00 -27.54
CA THR A 38 -17.32 11.84 -27.36
C THR A 38 -16.88 10.46 -27.82
N ARG A 39 -15.92 10.40 -28.72
CA ARG A 39 -15.30 9.12 -29.12
C ARG A 39 -14.09 8.83 -28.25
N ILE A 40 -14.03 7.60 -27.72
CA ILE A 40 -12.84 7.10 -27.03
C ILE A 40 -11.73 6.91 -28.07
N ILE A 41 -10.56 7.45 -27.81
CA ILE A 41 -9.37 7.23 -28.63
C ILE A 41 -8.97 5.76 -28.52
N GLN A 42 -8.95 5.06 -29.66
CA GLN A 42 -8.59 3.64 -29.71
C GLN A 42 -7.12 3.42 -30.04
N GLU A 43 -6.50 4.37 -30.73
CA GLU A 43 -5.10 4.29 -31.11
C GLU A 43 -4.20 4.35 -29.89
N THR A 44 -3.25 3.43 -29.80
CA THR A 44 -2.26 3.36 -28.75
C THR A 44 -0.85 3.37 -29.35
N GLU A 45 0.11 3.88 -28.60
CA GLU A 45 1.53 3.83 -28.95
C GLU A 45 2.35 3.39 -27.75
N THR A 46 3.49 2.79 -28.01
CA THR A 46 4.45 2.41 -26.99
C THR A 46 5.59 3.40 -26.97
N VAL A 47 5.87 3.99 -25.82
CA VAL A 47 6.91 5.01 -25.66
C VAL A 47 7.81 4.71 -24.46
N ASP A 48 8.98 5.34 -24.43
CA ASP A 48 9.88 5.28 -23.28
C ASP A 48 9.27 5.99 -22.06
N LEU A 49 9.64 5.53 -20.87
CA LEU A 49 9.14 6.05 -19.60
C LEU A 49 9.26 7.60 -19.49
N LEU A 50 10.40 8.16 -19.91
CA LEU A 50 10.62 9.61 -19.84
C LEU A 50 9.72 10.41 -20.80
N SER A 51 9.20 9.77 -21.84
CA SER A 51 8.27 10.37 -22.81
C SER A 51 6.80 10.26 -22.41
N THR A 52 6.50 9.71 -21.22
CA THR A 52 5.13 9.43 -20.77
C THR A 52 4.39 10.64 -20.21
N ARG A 53 5.12 11.69 -19.84
CA ARG A 53 4.55 12.87 -19.20
C ARG A 53 3.44 13.49 -20.05
N GLY A 54 2.27 13.64 -19.44
CA GLY A 54 1.10 14.24 -20.07
C GLY A 54 0.32 13.29 -21.00
N ARG A 55 0.63 11.99 -21.00
CA ARG A 55 -0.09 10.95 -21.73
C ARG A 55 -1.08 10.22 -20.83
N ILE A 56 -1.99 9.48 -21.43
CA ILE A 56 -2.99 8.67 -20.73
C ILE A 56 -2.64 7.21 -20.97
N LEU A 57 -2.59 6.40 -19.90
CA LEU A 57 -2.39 4.96 -19.99
C LEU A 57 -3.47 4.33 -20.86
N ALA A 58 -3.06 3.43 -21.74
CA ALA A 58 -3.98 2.69 -22.62
C ALA A 58 -4.57 1.45 -21.93
N GLU A 59 -3.91 0.95 -20.90
CA GLU A 59 -4.31 -0.21 -20.11
C GLU A 59 -3.93 -0.02 -18.64
N ASP A 60 -4.63 -0.68 -17.74
CA ASP A 60 -4.32 -0.64 -16.31
C ASP A 60 -2.95 -1.27 -16.04
N MET A 61 -2.14 -0.59 -15.22
CA MET A 61 -0.90 -1.16 -14.71
C MET A 61 -1.17 -1.88 -13.40
N LYS A 62 -0.78 -3.15 -13.37
CA LYS A 62 -0.86 -3.98 -12.17
C LYS A 62 0.54 -4.29 -11.67
N ALA A 63 0.72 -4.25 -10.35
CA ALA A 63 1.95 -4.74 -9.74
C ALA A 63 2.06 -6.26 -9.96
N GLU A 64 3.25 -6.72 -10.34
CA GLU A 64 3.53 -8.15 -10.49
C GLU A 64 3.89 -8.83 -9.17
N LEU A 65 4.29 -8.02 -8.18
CA LEU A 65 4.69 -8.46 -6.85
C LEU A 65 3.95 -7.64 -5.80
N ASP A 66 3.71 -8.25 -4.65
CA ASP A 66 3.21 -7.54 -3.48
C ASP A 66 4.22 -6.47 -3.03
N ASN A 67 3.73 -5.34 -2.51
CA ASN A 67 4.58 -4.29 -1.94
C ASN A 67 3.98 -3.81 -0.60
N PRO A 68 4.59 -4.20 0.50
CA PRO A 68 5.83 -4.99 0.65
C PRO A 68 5.67 -6.48 0.26
N PRO A 69 6.76 -7.18 -0.15
CA PRO A 69 6.71 -8.59 -0.56
C PRO A 69 6.67 -9.57 0.62
N PHE A 70 6.66 -9.08 1.86
CA PHE A 70 6.57 -9.83 3.11
C PHE A 70 5.96 -8.97 4.22
N ASP A 71 5.46 -9.60 5.26
CA ASP A 71 4.99 -8.91 6.47
C ASP A 71 6.17 -8.24 7.17
N ARG A 72 6.13 -6.91 7.30
CA ARG A 72 7.18 -6.10 7.92
C ARG A 72 6.68 -5.33 9.11
N SER A 73 7.56 -5.11 10.09
CA SER A 73 7.23 -4.25 11.23
C SER A 73 7.04 -2.80 10.77
N PRO A 74 5.93 -2.15 11.15
CA PRO A 74 5.74 -0.72 10.93
C PRO A 74 6.41 0.16 12.01
N ILE A 75 6.98 -0.44 13.07
CA ILE A 75 7.48 0.22 14.27
C ILE A 75 8.75 -0.45 14.79
N ASP A 76 9.51 0.27 15.61
CA ASP A 76 10.56 -0.29 16.46
C ASP A 76 9.90 -0.84 17.73
N GLY A 77 10.22 -2.07 18.10
CA GLY A 77 9.57 -2.71 19.24
C GLY A 77 9.81 -4.21 19.35
N TYR A 78 8.77 -4.95 19.69
CA TYR A 78 8.85 -6.39 19.93
C TYR A 78 7.75 -7.12 19.16
N ALA A 79 8.15 -8.08 18.33
CA ALA A 79 7.24 -9.00 17.63
C ALA A 79 7.00 -10.20 18.55
N CYS A 80 5.74 -10.57 18.77
CA CYS A 80 5.33 -11.66 19.64
C CYS A 80 3.98 -12.22 19.23
N LYS A 81 3.42 -13.11 20.04
CA LYS A 81 2.05 -13.58 19.89
C LYS A 81 1.09 -12.69 20.66
N SER A 82 0.02 -12.27 20.03
CA SER A 82 -1.02 -11.43 20.66
C SER A 82 -1.70 -12.12 21.82
N GLU A 83 -1.83 -13.46 21.77
CA GLU A 83 -2.42 -14.26 22.82
C GLU A 83 -1.65 -14.15 24.16
N ASP A 84 -0.32 -14.00 24.08
CA ASP A 84 0.54 -13.85 25.27
C ASP A 84 0.34 -12.48 25.97
N LEU A 85 -0.22 -11.51 25.29
CA LEU A 85 -0.43 -10.15 25.80
C LEU A 85 -1.78 -9.95 26.48
N THR A 86 -2.56 -11.01 26.62
CA THR A 86 -3.89 -10.93 27.22
C THR A 86 -3.84 -10.39 28.64
N GLY A 87 -4.44 -9.20 28.88
CA GLY A 87 -4.46 -8.53 30.17
C GLY A 87 -3.22 -7.71 30.49
N ALA A 88 -2.32 -7.50 29.52
CA ALA A 88 -1.19 -6.57 29.67
C ALA A 88 -1.70 -5.14 29.94
N ALA A 89 -1.15 -4.49 30.95
CA ALA A 89 -1.47 -3.11 31.34
C ALA A 89 -0.36 -2.53 32.22
N PRO A 90 -0.24 -1.20 32.38
CA PRO A 90 0.78 -0.57 33.22
C PRO A 90 0.83 -1.07 34.67
N GLY A 91 -0.31 -1.51 35.23
CA GLY A 91 -0.40 -2.13 36.56
C GLY A 91 -0.25 -3.65 36.59
N ASN A 92 -0.19 -4.28 35.43
CA ASN A 92 -0.10 -5.74 35.26
C ASN A 92 0.69 -6.07 33.99
N PRO A 93 2.01 -5.82 33.96
CA PRO A 93 2.80 -6.07 32.77
C PRO A 93 2.94 -7.57 32.47
N VAL A 94 2.96 -7.90 31.19
CA VAL A 94 3.32 -9.25 30.73
C VAL A 94 4.83 -9.28 30.44
N THR A 95 5.52 -10.31 30.91
CA THR A 95 6.95 -10.50 30.68
C THR A 95 7.19 -11.58 29.62
N LEU A 96 7.85 -11.21 28.54
CA LEU A 96 8.28 -12.13 27.49
C LEU A 96 9.80 -12.27 27.48
N LYS A 97 10.30 -13.44 27.06
CA LYS A 97 11.72 -13.67 26.83
C LYS A 97 12.11 -13.14 25.45
N VAL A 98 13.09 -12.25 25.38
CA VAL A 98 13.66 -11.77 24.11
C VAL A 98 14.67 -12.80 23.61
N ILE A 99 14.37 -13.43 22.48
CA ILE A 99 15.18 -14.51 21.92
C ILE A 99 16.13 -14.07 20.81
N ARG A 100 15.85 -12.91 20.20
CA ARG A 100 16.64 -12.37 19.08
C ARG A 100 16.33 -10.88 18.90
N GLU A 101 17.27 -10.17 18.24
CA GLU A 101 17.05 -8.85 17.64
C GLU A 101 17.18 -8.96 16.12
N VAL A 102 16.28 -8.28 15.37
CA VAL A 102 16.21 -8.31 13.91
C VAL A 102 16.10 -6.88 13.37
N ASP A 103 17.16 -6.44 12.72
CA ASP A 103 17.22 -5.15 12.04
C ASP A 103 16.58 -5.16 10.66
N ALA A 104 16.32 -3.96 10.10
CA ALA A 104 15.87 -3.82 8.73
C ALA A 104 16.83 -4.51 7.76
N GLY A 105 16.30 -5.34 6.88
CA GLY A 105 17.07 -6.14 5.93
C GLY A 105 17.60 -7.45 6.48
N GLN A 106 17.37 -7.74 7.76
CA GLN A 106 17.67 -9.04 8.38
C GLN A 106 16.41 -9.92 8.43
N TYR A 107 16.63 -11.21 8.66
CA TYR A 107 15.58 -12.21 8.76
C TYR A 107 15.89 -13.21 9.88
N TYR A 108 14.86 -13.58 10.66
CA TYR A 108 14.93 -14.65 11.64
C TYR A 108 14.25 -15.91 11.09
N ASP A 109 15.02 -16.96 10.87
CA ASP A 109 14.52 -18.22 10.28
C ASP A 109 13.79 -19.12 11.28
N GLY A 110 13.85 -18.82 12.59
CA GLY A 110 13.19 -19.59 13.63
C GLY A 110 11.69 -19.32 13.74
N MET A 111 11.06 -20.09 14.63
CA MET A 111 9.66 -19.97 15.03
C MET A 111 9.59 -19.41 16.45
N VAL A 112 8.90 -18.29 16.65
CA VAL A 112 8.66 -17.69 17.97
C VAL A 112 7.55 -18.48 18.68
N GLN A 113 7.84 -18.91 19.91
CA GLN A 113 6.91 -19.69 20.73
C GLN A 113 6.16 -18.77 21.70
N SER A 114 5.09 -19.28 22.34
CA SER A 114 4.40 -18.59 23.42
C SER A 114 5.37 -18.23 24.55
N GLY A 115 5.28 -17.01 25.09
CA GLY A 115 6.18 -16.46 26.09
C GLY A 115 7.50 -15.92 25.54
N GLU A 116 7.70 -15.91 24.22
CA GLU A 116 8.88 -15.35 23.57
C GLU A 116 8.55 -14.10 22.75
N ALA A 117 9.54 -13.25 22.59
CA ALA A 117 9.49 -12.07 21.73
C ALA A 117 10.80 -11.92 20.95
N VAL A 118 10.70 -11.26 19.81
CA VAL A 118 11.85 -10.82 19.00
C VAL A 118 11.86 -9.30 18.98
N ARG A 119 12.97 -8.68 19.41
CA ARG A 119 13.16 -7.25 19.22
C ARG A 119 13.28 -6.95 17.74
N ILE A 120 12.48 -6.03 17.22
CA ILE A 120 12.35 -5.80 15.79
C ILE A 120 12.39 -4.30 15.48
N MET A 121 13.09 -3.96 14.40
CA MET A 121 13.19 -2.59 13.92
C MET A 121 12.21 -2.36 12.76
N THR A 122 11.82 -1.11 12.58
CA THR A 122 10.96 -0.67 11.46
C THR A 122 11.49 -1.19 10.12
N GLY A 123 10.63 -1.85 9.36
CA GLY A 123 10.98 -2.41 8.05
C GLY A 123 11.56 -3.82 8.07
N ALA A 124 11.89 -4.37 9.26
CA ALA A 124 12.34 -5.76 9.40
C ALA A 124 11.17 -6.75 9.16
N ALA A 125 11.49 -7.93 8.65
CA ALA A 125 10.50 -8.99 8.45
C ALA A 125 9.98 -9.53 9.78
N ILE A 126 8.66 -9.63 9.92
CA ILE A 126 8.01 -10.22 11.11
C ILE A 126 8.34 -11.71 11.15
N PRO A 127 8.91 -12.21 12.27
CA PRO A 127 9.27 -13.62 12.41
C PRO A 127 8.05 -14.53 12.39
N LYS A 128 8.26 -15.76 11.93
CA LYS A 128 7.22 -16.80 11.98
C LYS A 128 6.79 -17.06 13.43
N GLY A 129 5.49 -17.19 13.63
CA GLY A 129 4.88 -17.40 14.94
C GLY A 129 4.46 -16.11 15.64
N CYS A 130 4.86 -14.92 15.14
CA CYS A 130 4.36 -13.64 15.60
C CYS A 130 3.16 -13.20 14.75
N ASP A 131 2.19 -12.57 15.39
CA ASP A 131 1.00 -11.98 14.77
C ASP A 131 0.76 -10.53 15.20
N CYS A 132 1.61 -10.00 16.09
CA CYS A 132 1.58 -8.61 16.49
C CYS A 132 2.98 -8.03 16.73
N CYS A 133 3.07 -6.68 16.69
CA CYS A 133 4.23 -5.92 17.09
C CYS A 133 3.79 -4.89 18.14
N VAL A 134 4.50 -4.83 19.27
CA VAL A 134 4.31 -3.85 20.32
C VAL A 134 5.38 -2.79 20.20
N LYS A 135 5.01 -1.51 20.33
CA LYS A 135 5.96 -0.40 20.31
C LYS A 135 6.94 -0.51 21.48
N GLN A 136 8.19 -0.19 21.27
CA GLN A 136 9.17 -0.17 22.36
C GLN A 136 8.79 0.81 23.48
N GLU A 137 8.06 1.90 23.17
CA GLU A 137 7.59 2.89 24.14
C GLU A 137 6.52 2.34 25.10
N ASP A 138 5.85 1.27 24.72
CA ASP A 138 4.86 0.57 25.54
C ASP A 138 5.49 -0.60 26.34
N THR A 139 6.83 -0.55 26.55
CA THR A 139 7.63 -1.57 27.24
C THR A 139 8.71 -0.96 28.15
N ASP A 140 9.42 -1.79 28.87
CA ASP A 140 10.61 -1.41 29.68
C ASP A 140 11.93 -1.43 28.87
N TYR A 141 11.88 -1.60 27.55
CA TYR A 141 13.07 -1.70 26.67
C TYR A 141 14.02 -2.88 27.00
N GLY A 142 13.50 -3.95 27.57
CA GLY A 142 14.30 -5.09 28.02
C GLY A 142 15.02 -5.83 26.89
N GLU A 143 16.28 -6.20 27.09
CA GLU A 143 17.13 -6.89 26.10
C GLU A 143 17.00 -8.41 26.14
N ASP A 144 17.02 -9.00 27.35
CA ASP A 144 16.85 -10.46 27.55
C ASP A 144 15.41 -10.84 27.88
N ARG A 145 14.71 -9.96 28.55
CA ARG A 145 13.30 -10.07 28.93
C ARG A 145 12.68 -8.71 28.83
N VAL A 146 11.50 -8.63 28.23
CA VAL A 146 10.76 -7.37 28.08
C VAL A 146 9.45 -7.42 28.85
N GLN A 147 9.13 -6.35 29.55
CA GLN A 147 7.83 -6.12 30.16
C GLN A 147 6.99 -5.26 29.22
N ILE A 148 5.81 -5.77 28.87
CA ILE A 148 4.85 -5.11 27.98
C ILE A 148 3.66 -4.64 28.82
N TYR A 149 3.28 -3.37 28.65
CA TYR A 149 2.26 -2.70 29.46
C TYR A 149 0.91 -2.61 28.75
#